data_e4d64589b77889b5dfd6d855438317b8
#
_entry.id   e4d64589b77889b5dfd6d855438317b8
#
_cell.length_a   1.000
_cell.length_b   1.000
_cell.length_c   1.000
_cell.angle_alpha   90.00
_cell.angle_beta   90.00
_cell.angle_gamma   90.00
#
_symmetry.space_group_name_H-M   'P 1'
#
loop_
_entity.id
_entity.type
_entity.pdbx_description
1 polymer ?
#
loop_
_entity_poly.entity_id
_entity_poly.type
_entity_poly.pdbx_seq_one_letter_code
_entity_poly.pdbx_strand_id
1 'polypeptide(L)'
;MSTIHLHQTTGLTPEQYTAGLTDFGPGRAKLFGNSADEYLKVHHRGPSEADVTEGSGGLWERLHYDWSDPNHVVLTTTDSNTWGGVSGHTYNFTRRPNGTTDIDVIVVRDGKNLKGRLLGFVLGTVGKGV
;
A
#
# COMPACT_ATOMS: atom_id res chain seq x y z
N MET A 1 11.23 10.59 8.50
CA MET A 1 10.37 10.18 7.37
C MET A 1 11.22 9.43 6.33
N SER A 2 10.71 8.35 5.81
CA SER A 2 11.38 7.56 4.78
C SER A 2 10.50 7.45 3.55
N THR A 3 11.11 7.51 2.38
CA THR A 3 10.43 7.34 1.10
C THR A 3 11.10 6.21 0.32
N ILE A 4 10.32 5.24 -0.11
CA ILE A 4 10.80 4.07 -0.84
C ILE A 4 10.15 4.08 -2.22
N HIS A 5 10.97 3.91 -3.25
CA HIS A 5 10.51 3.78 -4.64
C HIS A 5 10.72 2.35 -5.08
N LEU A 6 9.64 1.72 -5.55
CA LEU A 6 9.67 0.37 -6.11
C LEU A 6 9.17 0.42 -7.54
N HIS A 7 9.77 -0.40 -8.40
CA HIS A 7 9.33 -0.55 -9.78
C HIS A 7 9.18 -2.02 -10.11
N GLN A 8 8.09 -2.36 -10.79
CA GLN A 8 7.88 -3.73 -11.27
C GLN A 8 7.08 -3.72 -12.55
N THR A 9 7.15 -4.81 -13.30
CA THR A 9 6.39 -5.03 -14.52
C THR A 9 5.53 -6.28 -14.34
N THR A 10 4.28 -6.20 -14.75
CA THR A 10 3.33 -7.31 -14.64
C THR A 10 2.59 -7.52 -15.96
N GLY A 11 2.12 -8.77 -16.18
CA GLY A 11 1.21 -9.09 -17.29
C GLY A 11 -0.25 -8.72 -17.01
N LEU A 12 -0.57 -8.21 -15.81
CA LEU A 12 -1.92 -7.79 -15.46
C LEU A 12 -2.20 -6.38 -15.99
N THR A 13 -3.46 -6.10 -16.31
CA THR A 13 -3.88 -4.72 -16.57
C THR A 13 -3.94 -3.94 -15.25
N PRO A 14 -3.90 -2.59 -15.29
CA PRO A 14 -4.11 -1.79 -14.08
C PRO A 14 -5.39 -2.16 -13.33
N GLU A 15 -6.47 -2.42 -14.06
CA GLU A 15 -7.75 -2.81 -13.46
C GLU A 15 -7.66 -4.16 -12.74
N GLN A 16 -6.96 -5.13 -13.33
CA GLN A 16 -6.75 -6.44 -12.72
C GLN A 16 -5.88 -6.33 -11.46
N TYR A 17 -4.82 -5.55 -11.53
CA TYR A 17 -3.95 -5.32 -10.39
C TYR A 17 -4.71 -4.63 -9.25
N THR A 18 -5.47 -3.59 -9.58
CA THR A 18 -6.30 -2.86 -8.60
C THR A 18 -7.37 -3.75 -8.00
N ALA A 19 -7.98 -4.63 -8.79
CA ALA A 19 -8.97 -5.60 -8.28
C ALA A 19 -8.35 -6.50 -7.20
N GLY A 20 -7.12 -6.98 -7.42
CA GLY A 20 -6.39 -7.75 -6.41
C GLY A 20 -6.04 -6.92 -5.17
N LEU A 21 -5.56 -5.70 -5.38
CA LEU A 21 -5.17 -4.78 -4.30
C LEU A 21 -6.37 -4.41 -3.42
N THR A 22 -7.55 -4.31 -3.99
CA THR A 22 -8.79 -3.94 -3.30
C THR A 22 -9.68 -5.13 -2.92
N ASP A 23 -9.17 -6.33 -3.07
CA ASP A 23 -9.82 -7.55 -2.58
C ASP A 23 -9.52 -7.71 -1.09
N PHE A 24 -10.47 -7.32 -0.26
CA PHE A 24 -10.34 -7.36 1.21
C PHE A 24 -10.92 -8.64 1.81
N GLY A 25 -11.09 -9.67 1.01
CA GLY A 25 -11.58 -10.97 1.46
C GLY A 25 -10.50 -11.83 2.13
N PRO A 26 -10.89 -13.01 2.65
CA PRO A 26 -9.94 -13.96 3.23
C PRO A 26 -8.84 -14.34 2.23
N GLY A 27 -7.63 -14.58 2.73
CA GLY A 27 -6.49 -14.96 1.90
C GLY A 27 -5.70 -13.77 1.35
N ARG A 28 -6.06 -12.54 1.70
CA ARG A 28 -5.33 -11.34 1.29
C ARG A 28 -3.84 -11.40 1.67
N ALA A 29 -3.51 -11.94 2.83
CA ALA A 29 -2.13 -12.09 3.28
C ALA A 29 -1.30 -12.97 2.33
N LYS A 30 -1.92 -13.91 1.66
CA LYS A 30 -1.24 -14.76 0.67
C LYS A 30 -0.87 -14.00 -0.59
N LEU A 31 -1.65 -12.96 -0.93
CA LEU A 31 -1.40 -12.12 -2.10
C LEU A 31 -0.37 -11.02 -1.80
N PHE A 32 -0.46 -10.45 -0.62
CA PHE A 32 0.32 -9.26 -0.28
C PHE A 32 1.14 -9.42 0.99
N GLY A 33 1.54 -10.54 1.42
CA GLY A 33 2.44 -10.88 2.53
C GLY A 33 2.65 -9.90 3.69
N ASN A 34 2.19 -8.66 3.57
CA ASN A 34 2.33 -7.58 4.54
C ASN A 34 1.04 -7.28 5.30
N SER A 35 0.01 -8.08 5.11
CA SER A 35 -1.28 -7.94 5.78
C SER A 35 -1.73 -9.30 6.30
N ALA A 36 -2.16 -9.36 7.54
CA ALA A 36 -2.70 -10.55 8.16
C ALA A 36 -4.23 -10.45 8.24
N ASP A 37 -4.94 -11.53 7.88
CA ASP A 37 -6.40 -11.56 7.85
C ASP A 37 -7.01 -11.19 9.21
N GLU A 38 -6.36 -11.52 10.32
CA GLU A 38 -6.84 -11.22 11.67
C GLU A 38 -6.89 -9.72 11.99
N TYR A 39 -6.11 -8.90 11.28
CA TYR A 39 -6.07 -7.45 11.45
C TYR A 39 -6.88 -6.71 10.39
N LEU A 40 -7.45 -7.42 9.43
CA LEU A 40 -8.16 -6.80 8.33
C LEU A 40 -9.59 -6.44 8.75
N LYS A 41 -9.92 -5.15 8.71
CA LYS A 41 -11.27 -4.64 8.94
C LYS A 41 -11.64 -3.63 7.88
N VAL A 42 -12.72 -3.88 7.16
CA VAL A 42 -13.27 -2.93 6.20
C VAL A 42 -14.30 -2.07 6.92
N HIS A 43 -14.01 -0.79 7.07
CA HIS A 43 -14.90 0.18 7.73
C HIS A 43 -15.92 0.76 6.77
N HIS A 44 -15.50 0.99 5.52
CA HIS A 44 -16.33 1.50 4.45
C HIS A 44 -15.78 1.04 3.11
N ARG A 45 -16.66 0.75 2.17
CA ARG A 45 -16.29 0.43 0.79
C ARG A 45 -17.29 1.04 -0.17
N GLY A 46 -16.80 1.88 -1.08
CA GLY A 46 -17.55 2.42 -2.21
C GLY A 46 -17.07 1.84 -3.55
N PRO A 47 -17.57 2.36 -4.68
CA PRO A 47 -17.19 1.88 -6.01
C PRO A 47 -15.72 2.13 -6.37
N SER A 48 -15.11 3.19 -5.80
CA SER A 48 -13.74 3.61 -6.13
C SER A 48 -12.94 4.07 -4.91
N GLU A 49 -13.41 3.74 -3.71
CA GLU A 49 -12.74 4.09 -2.46
C GLU A 49 -13.06 3.09 -1.37
N ALA A 50 -12.22 3.03 -0.35
CA ALA A 50 -12.47 2.23 0.85
C ALA A 50 -11.67 2.75 2.03
N ASP A 51 -12.18 2.52 3.23
CA ASP A 51 -11.46 2.71 4.49
C ASP A 51 -11.24 1.36 5.14
N VAL A 52 -9.99 0.98 5.34
CA VAL A 52 -9.61 -0.36 5.78
C VAL A 52 -8.53 -0.27 6.84
N THR A 53 -8.63 -1.06 7.90
CA THR A 53 -7.53 -1.28 8.83
C THR A 53 -6.83 -2.57 8.47
N GLU A 54 -5.50 -2.51 8.29
CA GLU A 54 -4.64 -3.62 7.95
C GLU A 54 -3.46 -3.67 8.91
N GLY A 55 -2.83 -4.83 9.03
CA GLY A 55 -1.62 -4.94 9.84
C GLY A 55 -1.11 -6.36 9.96
N SER A 56 0.05 -6.47 10.60
CA SER A 56 0.68 -7.74 10.95
C SER A 56 1.75 -7.51 12.01
N GLY A 57 2.03 -8.53 12.83
CA GLY A 57 3.12 -8.48 13.79
C GLY A 57 2.98 -7.38 14.85
N GLY A 58 1.78 -7.02 15.25
CA GLY A 58 1.52 -5.98 16.24
C GLY A 58 1.53 -4.55 15.68
N LEU A 59 1.77 -4.38 14.37
CA LEU A 59 1.68 -3.10 13.68
C LEU A 59 0.38 -3.06 12.89
N TRP A 60 -0.35 -1.96 13.02
CA TRP A 60 -1.59 -1.77 12.27
C TRP A 60 -1.66 -0.35 11.72
N GLU A 61 -2.38 -0.19 10.61
CA GLU A 61 -2.70 1.11 10.06
C GLU A 61 -4.08 1.11 9.41
N ARG A 62 -4.76 2.23 9.53
CA ARG A 62 -6.00 2.50 8.82
C ARG A 62 -5.64 3.27 7.55
N LEU A 63 -6.09 2.77 6.42
CA LEU A 63 -5.79 3.30 5.11
C LEU A 63 -7.07 3.71 4.40
N HIS A 64 -7.04 4.89 3.80
CA HIS A 64 -8.04 5.30 2.83
C HIS A 64 -7.50 4.95 1.44
N TYR A 65 -8.20 4.06 0.75
CA TYR A 65 -7.91 3.66 -0.61
C TYR A 65 -8.72 4.53 -1.57
N ASP A 66 -8.08 5.06 -2.61
CA ASP A 66 -8.72 5.78 -3.69
C ASP A 66 -8.21 5.22 -5.02
N TRP A 67 -9.10 4.62 -5.80
CA TRP A 67 -8.80 4.10 -7.14
C TRP A 67 -9.75 4.66 -8.19
N SER A 68 -10.23 5.89 -7.97
CA SER A 68 -11.07 6.60 -8.92
C SER A 68 -10.38 6.87 -10.26
N ASP A 69 -9.05 6.98 -10.26
CA ASP A 69 -8.24 7.01 -11.48
C ASP A 69 -7.69 5.60 -11.75
N PRO A 70 -8.03 4.98 -12.89
CA PRO A 70 -7.60 3.61 -13.18
C PRO A 70 -6.08 3.44 -13.33
N ASN A 71 -5.34 4.52 -13.54
CA ASN A 71 -3.89 4.48 -13.69
C ASN A 71 -3.14 5.03 -12.47
N HIS A 72 -3.85 5.38 -11.40
CA HIS A 72 -3.26 6.00 -10.23
C HIS A 72 -4.07 5.65 -8.99
N VAL A 73 -3.49 4.83 -8.12
CA VAL A 73 -4.13 4.40 -6.88
C VAL A 73 -3.37 5.00 -5.70
N VAL A 74 -4.11 5.60 -4.78
CA VAL A 74 -3.54 6.26 -3.60
C VAL A 74 -4.09 5.60 -2.34
N LEU A 75 -3.19 5.23 -1.45
CA LEU A 75 -3.49 4.73 -0.11
C LEU A 75 -2.93 5.74 0.88
N THR A 76 -3.81 6.39 1.63
CA THR A 76 -3.41 7.39 2.64
C THR A 76 -3.56 6.80 4.03
N THR A 77 -2.51 6.83 4.83
CA THR A 77 -2.58 6.42 6.23
C THR A 77 -3.35 7.46 7.01
N THR A 78 -4.51 7.08 7.53
CA THR A 78 -5.39 7.97 8.30
C THR A 78 -5.23 7.77 9.81
N ASP A 79 -4.81 6.58 10.24
CA ASP A 79 -4.48 6.27 11.63
C ASP A 79 -3.55 5.06 11.68
N SER A 80 -2.76 4.94 12.74
CA SER A 80 -1.83 3.83 12.93
C SER A 80 -1.26 3.88 14.33
N ASN A 81 -0.81 2.74 14.85
CA ASN A 81 -0.03 2.71 16.08
C ASN A 81 1.47 3.02 15.83
N THR A 82 1.89 3.13 14.59
CA THR A 82 3.30 3.29 14.21
C THR A 82 3.53 4.47 13.27
N TRP A 83 2.68 4.61 12.25
CA TRP A 83 2.86 5.59 11.17
C TRP A 83 1.90 6.76 11.31
N GLY A 84 2.31 7.92 10.85
CA GLY A 84 1.49 9.13 10.88
C GLY A 84 1.96 10.13 9.83
N GLY A 85 1.61 11.39 9.99
CA GLY A 85 2.02 12.48 9.09
C GLY A 85 1.53 12.24 7.67
N VAL A 86 2.48 12.18 6.73
CA VAL A 86 2.19 12.01 5.29
C VAL A 86 2.35 10.56 4.82
N SER A 87 2.34 9.59 5.73
CA SER A 87 2.49 8.17 5.39
C SER A 87 1.41 7.69 4.41
N GLY A 88 1.79 6.79 3.53
CA GLY A 88 0.88 6.22 2.55
C GLY A 88 1.61 5.53 1.41
N HIS A 89 0.83 5.08 0.43
CA HIS A 89 1.34 4.42 -0.78
C HIS A 89 0.71 5.07 -2.00
N THR A 90 1.48 5.22 -3.07
CA THR A 90 0.99 5.67 -4.37
C THR A 90 1.43 4.68 -5.42
N TYR A 91 0.47 4.20 -6.22
CA TYR A 91 0.70 3.28 -7.34
C TYR A 91 0.42 4.02 -8.63
N ASN A 92 1.43 4.10 -9.50
CA ASN A 92 1.29 4.70 -10.84
C ASN A 92 1.46 3.59 -11.88
N PHE A 93 0.48 3.42 -12.75
CA PHE A 93 0.48 2.39 -13.78
C PHE A 93 0.74 2.98 -15.15
N THR A 94 1.64 2.38 -15.90
CA THR A 94 1.91 2.73 -17.30
C THR A 94 1.68 1.50 -18.17
N ARG A 95 0.69 1.57 -19.06
CA ARG A 95 0.38 0.48 -19.98
C ARG A 95 1.40 0.47 -21.11
N ARG A 96 1.92 -0.72 -21.43
CA ARG A 96 2.87 -0.90 -22.52
C ARG A 96 2.18 -1.51 -23.74
N PRO A 97 2.69 -1.21 -24.97
CA PRO A 97 2.12 -1.75 -26.20
C PRO A 97 2.12 -3.28 -26.27
N ASN A 98 3.03 -3.94 -25.56
CA ASN A 98 3.15 -5.41 -25.54
C ASN A 98 2.14 -6.09 -24.58
N GLY A 99 1.21 -5.35 -23.99
CA GLY A 99 0.21 -5.89 -23.07
C GLY A 99 0.65 -5.97 -21.62
N THR A 100 1.87 -5.55 -21.31
CA THR A 100 2.34 -5.47 -19.91
C THR A 100 2.03 -4.11 -19.30
N THR A 101 2.14 -4.03 -17.97
CA THR A 101 1.97 -2.80 -17.21
C THR A 101 3.19 -2.57 -16.33
N ASP A 102 3.78 -1.39 -16.44
CA ASP A 102 4.81 -0.93 -15.51
C ASP A 102 4.12 -0.31 -14.29
N ILE A 103 4.59 -0.66 -13.10
CA ILE A 103 4.05 -0.17 -11.84
C ILE A 103 5.17 0.54 -11.09
N ASP A 104 4.96 1.82 -10.82
CA ASP A 104 5.84 2.60 -9.96
C ASP A 104 5.12 2.80 -8.63
N VAL A 105 5.72 2.32 -7.56
CA VAL A 105 5.15 2.42 -6.21
C VAL A 105 6.02 3.36 -5.39
N ILE A 106 5.38 4.33 -4.76
CA ILE A 106 6.02 5.24 -3.82
C ILE A 106 5.42 4.95 -2.45
N VAL A 107 6.26 4.55 -1.49
CA VAL A 107 5.84 4.29 -0.12
C VAL A 107 6.48 5.35 0.77
N VAL A 108 5.64 6.09 1.49
CA VAL A 108 6.09 7.10 2.46
C VAL A 108 5.78 6.59 3.85
N ARG A 109 6.77 6.59 4.72
CA ARG A 109 6.64 6.17 6.12
C ARG A 109 7.17 7.28 7.03
N ASP A 110 6.26 7.87 7.80
CA ASP A 110 6.55 8.91 8.78
C ASP A 110 6.27 8.33 10.16
N GLY A 111 7.33 8.08 10.93
CA GLY A 111 7.23 7.43 12.24
C GLY A 111 6.47 8.29 13.25
N LYS A 112 5.43 7.71 13.86
CA LYS A 112 4.57 8.37 14.84
C LYS A 112 5.22 8.43 16.23
N ASN A 113 6.11 7.48 16.51
CA ASN A 113 6.81 7.36 17.80
C ASN A 113 8.24 6.87 17.55
N LEU A 114 9.03 6.72 18.62
CA LEU A 114 10.43 6.31 18.50
C LEU A 114 10.58 4.97 17.75
N LYS A 115 9.74 3.99 18.06
CA LYS A 115 9.74 2.69 17.39
C LYS A 115 9.45 2.84 15.90
N GLY A 116 8.44 3.63 15.57
CA GLY A 116 8.07 3.90 14.18
C GLY A 116 9.17 4.63 13.43
N ARG A 117 9.85 5.59 14.06
CA ARG A 117 10.98 6.29 13.45
C ARG A 117 12.16 5.37 13.15
N LEU A 118 12.46 4.43 14.06
CA LEU A 118 13.50 3.43 13.84
C LEU A 118 13.15 2.50 12.68
N LEU A 119 11.91 2.02 12.63
CA LEU A 119 11.43 1.19 11.52
C LEU A 119 11.48 1.95 10.19
N GLY A 120 11.06 3.21 10.18
CA GLY A 120 11.12 4.05 9.00
C GLY A 120 12.55 4.24 8.50
N PHE A 121 13.51 4.43 9.39
CA PHE A 121 14.93 4.53 9.06
C PHE A 121 15.46 3.24 8.43
N VAL A 122 15.14 2.09 9.02
CA VAL A 122 15.57 0.78 8.49
C VAL A 122 14.98 0.54 7.10
N LEU A 123 13.68 0.79 6.93
CA LEU A 123 13.01 0.63 5.63
C LEU A 123 13.61 1.56 4.57
N GLY A 124 13.88 2.82 4.93
CA GLY A 124 14.51 3.77 4.01
C GLY A 124 15.91 3.33 3.59
N THR A 125 16.69 2.79 4.50
CA THR A 125 18.04 2.27 4.20
C THR A 125 17.97 1.06 3.27
N VAL A 126 17.09 0.11 3.57
CA VAL A 126 16.89 -1.09 2.74
C VAL A 126 16.38 -0.69 1.35
N GLY A 127 15.41 0.22 1.29
CA GLY A 127 14.87 0.70 0.01
C GLY A 127 15.90 1.35 -0.88
N LYS A 128 16.87 2.07 -0.32
CA LYS A 128 17.96 2.72 -1.07
C LYS A 128 18.98 1.73 -1.58
N GLY A 129 19.10 0.57 -0.99
CA GLY A 129 20.05 -0.47 -1.40
C GLY A 129 19.56 -1.35 -2.54
N VAL A 130 18.37 -1.09 -3.05
CA VAL A 130 17.73 -1.93 -4.08
C VAL A 130 17.77 -1.26 -5.47
#